data_3c5466a543f5cdcb136df583cd937733
#
_entry.id   3c5466a543f5cdcb136df583cd937733
#
_cell.length_a   1.000
_cell.length_b   1.000
_cell.length_c   1.000
_cell.angle_alpha   90.00
_cell.angle_beta   90.00
_cell.angle_gamma   90.00
#
_symmetry.space_group_name_H-M   'P 1'
#
loop_
_entity.id
_entity.type
_entity.pdbx_description
1 polymer ?
#
loop_
_entity_poly.entity_id
_entity_poly.type
_entity_poly.pdbx_seq_one_letter_code
_entity_poly.pdbx_strand_id
1 'polypeptide(L)'
;WLQITDDSLNIDQEAVKSYVQNLAAKYNTIYVPRTFHTSYGNDVTVSDNEYGFQIDQDGEVQQLLTDLASGTAVTRDPVYSISGMQRNGADDLNGSYIEVSLDNQHLWLYKDGALVTETDIVSGAPKAGRETYRGAWPIAYKASPYNLSSQEYGYNVKVNYWMPFVYGQGLHDASWQSSFGGNRYKSGAGSHG
;
A
#
# COMPACT_ATOMS: atom_id res chain seq x y z
N TRP A 1 -25.90 -21.15 10.68
CA TRP A 1 -25.33 -20.34 11.77
C TRP A 1 -26.24 -20.25 13.00
N LEU A 2 -27.54 -20.17 12.81
CA LEU A 2 -28.52 -20.02 13.88
C LEU A 2 -29.28 -21.32 14.05
N GLN A 3 -29.26 -21.86 15.26
CA GLN A 3 -30.11 -22.94 15.69
C GLN A 3 -31.08 -22.39 16.75
N ILE A 4 -32.35 -22.43 16.43
CA ILE A 4 -33.42 -21.97 17.34
C ILE A 4 -34.02 -23.24 17.97
N THR A 5 -33.93 -23.34 19.26
CA THR A 5 -34.68 -24.28 20.09
C THR A 5 -35.79 -23.56 20.83
N ASP A 6 -36.75 -24.29 21.37
CA ASP A 6 -37.95 -23.69 22.01
C ASP A 6 -37.63 -22.61 23.09
N ASP A 7 -36.42 -22.70 23.69
CA ASP A 7 -36.02 -21.82 24.78
C ASP A 7 -34.68 -21.11 24.56
N SER A 8 -33.98 -21.30 23.41
CA SER A 8 -32.65 -20.69 23.20
C SER A 8 -32.31 -20.44 21.75
N LEU A 9 -31.59 -19.36 21.55
CA LEU A 9 -30.86 -19.08 20.30
C LEU A 9 -29.40 -19.55 20.46
N ASN A 10 -29.00 -20.53 19.68
CA ASN A 10 -27.61 -20.99 19.63
C ASN A 10 -26.97 -20.55 18.33
N ILE A 11 -25.81 -19.88 18.43
CA ILE A 11 -25.02 -19.42 17.30
C ILE A 11 -23.84 -20.38 17.10
N ASP A 12 -23.74 -20.98 15.92
CA ASP A 12 -22.63 -21.82 15.55
C ASP A 12 -21.37 -20.95 15.29
N GLN A 13 -20.52 -20.85 16.31
CA GLN A 13 -19.32 -20.03 16.27
C GLN A 13 -18.31 -20.49 15.24
N GLU A 14 -18.18 -21.80 15.00
CA GLU A 14 -17.25 -22.33 13.99
C GLU A 14 -17.72 -22.02 12.57
N ALA A 15 -19.02 -22.02 12.33
CA ALA A 15 -19.59 -21.55 11.07
C ALA A 15 -19.35 -20.04 10.86
N VAL A 16 -19.43 -19.23 11.91
CA VAL A 16 -19.12 -17.79 11.85
C VAL A 16 -17.63 -17.57 11.52
N LYS A 17 -16.71 -18.28 12.21
CA LYS A 17 -15.28 -18.21 11.92
C LYS A 17 -14.98 -18.60 10.46
N SER A 18 -15.54 -19.71 10.00
CA SER A 18 -15.34 -20.17 8.61
C SER A 18 -15.85 -19.14 7.59
N TYR A 19 -16.94 -18.47 7.89
CA TYR A 19 -17.44 -17.38 7.05
C TYR A 19 -16.47 -16.20 7.01
N VAL A 20 -15.96 -15.75 8.16
CA VAL A 20 -15.00 -14.63 8.24
C VAL A 20 -13.70 -14.98 7.52
N GLN A 21 -13.20 -16.22 7.63
CA GLN A 21 -12.04 -16.66 6.87
C GLN A 21 -12.27 -16.56 5.35
N ASN A 22 -13.42 -17.00 4.88
CA ASN A 22 -13.80 -16.88 3.46
C ASN A 22 -13.97 -15.41 3.04
N LEU A 23 -14.53 -14.58 3.92
CA LEU A 23 -14.66 -13.14 3.67
C LEU A 23 -13.27 -12.49 3.54
N ALA A 24 -12.34 -12.80 4.45
CA ALA A 24 -10.97 -12.32 4.40
C ALA A 24 -10.24 -12.78 3.14
N ALA A 25 -10.32 -14.07 2.80
CA ALA A 25 -9.70 -14.62 1.60
C ALA A 25 -10.22 -13.96 0.31
N LYS A 26 -11.47 -13.51 0.29
CA LYS A 26 -12.10 -12.88 -0.88
C LYS A 26 -11.82 -11.38 -0.98
N TYR A 27 -11.69 -10.68 0.15
CA TYR A 27 -11.74 -9.22 0.17
C TYR A 27 -10.49 -8.54 0.72
N ASN A 28 -9.54 -9.26 1.31
CA ASN A 28 -8.24 -8.68 1.62
C ASN A 28 -7.51 -8.32 0.33
N THR A 29 -6.85 -7.16 0.32
CA THR A 29 -6.09 -6.66 -0.83
C THR A 29 -4.61 -6.47 -0.52
N ILE A 30 -4.25 -6.22 0.74
CA ILE A 30 -2.85 -6.22 1.18
C ILE A 30 -2.24 -7.63 1.08
N TYR A 31 -0.98 -7.71 0.70
CA TYR A 31 -0.21 -8.96 0.47
C TYR A 31 -0.76 -9.83 -0.67
N VAL A 32 -1.70 -9.32 -1.44
CA VAL A 32 -2.26 -10.00 -2.61
C VAL A 32 -1.68 -9.37 -3.87
N PRO A 33 -1.10 -10.14 -4.80
CA PRO A 33 -0.67 -9.61 -6.09
C PRO A 33 -1.82 -8.93 -6.81
N ARG A 34 -1.55 -7.77 -7.40
CA ARG A 34 -2.53 -7.00 -8.15
C ARG A 34 -2.11 -6.77 -9.59
N THR A 35 -3.05 -6.75 -10.50
CA THR A 35 -2.84 -6.21 -11.84
C THR A 35 -3.01 -4.70 -11.78
N PHE A 36 -2.03 -3.99 -12.31
CA PHE A 36 -2.02 -2.54 -12.39
C PHE A 36 -1.85 -2.08 -13.84
N HIS A 37 -2.76 -1.24 -14.30
CA HIS A 37 -2.66 -0.62 -15.63
C HIS A 37 -1.79 0.63 -15.53
N THR A 38 -0.64 0.60 -16.21
CA THR A 38 0.37 1.65 -16.11
C THR A 38 0.03 2.87 -16.96
N SER A 39 0.61 4.02 -16.63
CA SER A 39 0.51 5.24 -17.44
C SER A 39 1.10 5.09 -18.85
N TYR A 40 1.92 4.06 -19.10
CA TYR A 40 2.37 3.69 -20.44
C TYR A 40 1.38 2.83 -21.23
N GLY A 41 0.23 2.45 -20.63
CA GLY A 41 -0.83 1.72 -21.32
C GLY A 41 -0.63 0.20 -21.38
N ASN A 42 0.19 -0.38 -20.50
CA ASN A 42 0.36 -1.82 -20.36
C ASN A 42 0.01 -2.29 -18.94
N ASP A 43 -0.41 -3.53 -18.81
CA ASP A 43 -0.68 -4.15 -17.53
C ASP A 43 0.58 -4.77 -16.95
N VAL A 44 0.79 -4.59 -15.66
CA VAL A 44 1.85 -5.22 -14.88
C VAL A 44 1.27 -5.91 -13.66
N THR A 45 1.91 -6.98 -13.21
CA THR A 45 1.59 -7.60 -11.94
C THR A 45 2.50 -7.04 -10.86
N VAL A 46 1.91 -6.43 -9.84
CA VAL A 46 2.60 -5.96 -8.63
C VAL A 46 2.45 -7.04 -7.57
N SER A 47 3.55 -7.76 -7.28
CA SER A 47 3.55 -8.91 -6.37
C SER A 47 3.75 -8.50 -4.92
N ASP A 48 4.69 -7.57 -4.66
CA ASP A 48 4.98 -7.08 -3.32
C ASP A 48 4.04 -5.90 -3.02
N ASN A 49 3.05 -6.17 -2.19
CA ASN A 49 1.96 -5.24 -1.93
C ASN A 49 1.70 -5.14 -0.43
N GLU A 50 2.20 -4.08 0.19
CA GLU A 50 1.94 -3.75 1.60
C GLU A 50 0.92 -2.61 1.77
N TYR A 51 0.19 -2.28 0.71
CA TYR A 51 -0.93 -1.35 0.74
C TYR A 51 -2.25 -2.09 0.50
N GLY A 52 -3.28 -1.75 1.26
CA GLY A 52 -4.62 -2.28 1.05
C GLY A 52 -5.39 -2.47 2.34
N PHE A 53 -6.31 -3.43 2.32
CA PHE A 53 -7.20 -3.75 3.41
C PHE A 53 -6.94 -5.17 3.92
N GLN A 54 -6.98 -5.32 5.24
CA GLN A 54 -6.94 -6.61 5.92
C GLN A 54 -8.03 -6.68 6.97
N ILE A 55 -8.89 -7.67 6.88
CA ILE A 55 -9.92 -7.94 7.87
C ILE A 55 -9.25 -8.48 9.14
N ASP A 56 -9.55 -7.88 10.29
CA ASP A 56 -9.30 -8.45 11.61
C ASP A 56 -10.28 -9.60 11.81
N GLN A 57 -9.83 -10.82 11.56
CA GLN A 57 -10.72 -11.98 11.60
C GLN A 57 -11.30 -12.23 13.00
N ASP A 58 -10.49 -12.08 14.04
CA ASP A 58 -10.95 -12.29 15.42
C ASP A 58 -11.94 -11.19 15.83
N GLY A 59 -11.60 -9.94 15.55
CA GLY A 59 -12.47 -8.79 15.78
C GLY A 59 -13.79 -8.89 15.02
N GLU A 60 -13.74 -9.31 13.75
CA GLU A 60 -14.94 -9.48 12.93
C GLU A 60 -15.83 -10.64 13.42
N VAL A 61 -15.24 -11.75 13.87
CA VAL A 61 -15.99 -12.85 14.50
C VAL A 61 -16.74 -12.35 15.73
N GLN A 62 -16.07 -11.61 16.63
CA GLN A 62 -16.70 -11.08 17.85
C GLN A 62 -17.83 -10.09 17.51
N GLN A 63 -17.60 -9.24 16.54
CA GLN A 63 -18.60 -8.26 16.11
C GLN A 63 -19.81 -8.95 15.47
N LEU A 64 -19.61 -9.95 14.60
CA LEU A 64 -20.70 -10.72 14.01
C LEU A 64 -21.52 -11.48 15.05
N LEU A 65 -20.88 -12.08 16.05
CA LEU A 65 -21.59 -12.73 17.16
C LEU A 65 -22.46 -11.75 17.92
N THR A 66 -21.96 -10.53 18.15
CA THR A 66 -22.70 -9.43 18.78
C THR A 66 -23.90 -9.00 17.92
N ASP A 67 -23.67 -8.78 16.63
CA ASP A 67 -24.70 -8.38 15.67
C ASP A 67 -25.83 -9.43 15.59
N LEU A 68 -25.46 -10.71 15.49
CA LEU A 68 -26.43 -11.82 15.47
C LEU A 68 -27.24 -11.91 16.76
N ALA A 69 -26.57 -11.73 17.91
CA ALA A 69 -27.26 -11.74 19.22
C ALA A 69 -28.24 -10.58 19.40
N SER A 70 -28.02 -9.46 18.74
CA SER A 70 -28.90 -8.31 18.78
C SER A 70 -30.26 -8.54 18.13
N GLY A 71 -30.36 -9.49 17.23
CA GLY A 71 -31.57 -9.76 16.43
C GLY A 71 -31.93 -8.65 15.45
N THR A 72 -31.05 -7.66 15.25
CA THR A 72 -31.31 -6.50 14.39
C THR A 72 -30.48 -6.62 13.10
N ALA A 73 -31.08 -6.29 11.96
CA ALA A 73 -30.35 -6.24 10.69
C ALA A 73 -29.32 -5.10 10.72
N VAL A 74 -28.06 -5.45 10.46
CA VAL A 74 -26.92 -4.52 10.45
C VAL A 74 -26.29 -4.51 9.07
N THR A 75 -25.98 -3.32 8.54
CA THR A 75 -25.16 -3.12 7.35
C THR A 75 -23.96 -2.26 7.76
N ARG A 76 -22.77 -2.82 7.65
CA ARG A 76 -21.52 -2.16 8.03
C ARG A 76 -20.33 -2.74 7.25
N ASP A 77 -19.24 -2.02 7.25
CA ASP A 77 -17.95 -2.56 6.83
C ASP A 77 -17.46 -3.60 7.84
N PRO A 78 -16.64 -4.58 7.40
CA PRO A 78 -15.93 -5.46 8.31
C PRO A 78 -15.01 -4.72 9.27
N VAL A 79 -14.67 -5.35 10.38
CA VAL A 79 -13.59 -4.89 11.26
C VAL A 79 -12.27 -5.10 10.55
N TYR A 80 -11.49 -4.03 10.36
CA TYR A 80 -10.20 -4.08 9.69
C TYR A 80 -9.05 -3.96 10.70
N SER A 81 -8.01 -4.79 10.55
CA SER A 81 -6.72 -4.61 11.20
C SER A 81 -5.83 -3.62 10.44
N ILE A 82 -5.98 -3.56 9.10
CA ILE A 82 -5.29 -2.62 8.22
C ILE A 82 -6.32 -2.06 7.26
N SER A 83 -6.31 -0.74 7.10
CA SER A 83 -7.18 -0.02 6.18
C SER A 83 -6.36 0.82 5.23
N GLY A 84 -6.60 0.64 3.94
CA GLY A 84 -6.15 1.57 2.91
C GLY A 84 -6.87 2.92 3.02
N MET A 85 -6.48 3.86 2.18
CA MET A 85 -7.00 5.22 2.20
C MET A 85 -8.49 5.26 1.86
N GLN A 86 -8.91 4.47 0.88
CA GLN A 86 -10.30 4.40 0.44
C GLN A 86 -10.55 3.07 -0.26
N ARG A 87 -11.77 2.56 -0.12
CA ARG A 87 -12.24 1.37 -0.82
C ARG A 87 -13.44 1.72 -1.69
N ASN A 88 -13.34 1.33 -2.97
CA ASN A 88 -14.43 1.44 -3.94
C ASN A 88 -14.53 0.10 -4.68
N GLY A 89 -15.28 -0.84 -4.14
CA GLY A 89 -15.33 -2.21 -4.65
C GLY A 89 -13.96 -2.90 -4.62
N ALA A 90 -13.44 -3.29 -5.77
CA ALA A 90 -12.11 -3.89 -5.92
C ALA A 90 -10.97 -2.85 -6.01
N ASP A 91 -11.28 -1.58 -6.28
CA ASP A 91 -10.32 -0.49 -6.33
C ASP A 91 -10.08 0.06 -4.92
N ASP A 92 -8.87 -0.15 -4.40
CA ASP A 92 -8.43 0.36 -3.12
C ASP A 92 -7.48 1.57 -3.23
N LEU A 93 -7.13 2.00 -4.45
CA LEU A 93 -6.33 3.19 -4.73
C LEU A 93 -7.20 4.44 -4.92
N ASN A 94 -8.43 4.25 -5.37
CA ASN A 94 -9.41 5.33 -5.64
C ASN A 94 -8.86 6.48 -6.50
N GLY A 95 -8.01 6.13 -7.47
CA GLY A 95 -7.39 7.10 -8.39
C GLY A 95 -6.42 8.09 -7.75
N SER A 96 -6.00 7.89 -6.49
CA SER A 96 -5.05 8.77 -5.79
C SER A 96 -3.80 7.99 -5.39
N TYR A 97 -2.76 8.08 -6.21
CA TYR A 97 -1.51 7.35 -6.04
C TYR A 97 -0.34 8.03 -6.73
N ILE A 98 0.86 7.59 -6.39
CA ILE A 98 2.09 7.90 -7.12
C ILE A 98 2.49 6.63 -7.87
N GLU A 99 2.59 6.71 -9.18
CA GLU A 99 3.17 5.68 -10.02
C GLU A 99 4.64 6.00 -10.31
N VAL A 100 5.51 5.02 -10.17
CA VAL A 100 6.93 5.15 -10.46
C VAL A 100 7.37 4.04 -11.41
N SER A 101 7.80 4.42 -12.59
CA SER A 101 8.45 3.49 -13.53
C SER A 101 9.95 3.51 -13.32
N LEU A 102 10.48 2.47 -12.66
CA LEU A 102 11.92 2.33 -12.45
C LEU A 102 12.69 2.09 -13.76
N ASP A 103 12.05 1.46 -14.74
CA ASP A 103 12.70 1.17 -16.02
C ASP A 103 12.80 2.43 -16.90
N ASN A 104 11.81 3.31 -16.83
CA ASN A 104 11.77 4.56 -17.58
C ASN A 104 12.26 5.76 -16.77
N GLN A 105 12.51 5.58 -15.46
CA GLN A 105 12.96 6.63 -14.55
C GLN A 105 12.02 7.83 -14.54
N HIS A 106 10.70 7.56 -14.45
CA HIS A 106 9.65 8.56 -14.50
C HIS A 106 8.60 8.31 -13.42
N LEU A 107 7.99 9.39 -12.93
CA LEU A 107 6.98 9.41 -11.89
C LEU A 107 5.76 10.20 -12.35
N TRP A 108 4.57 9.67 -12.04
CA TRP A 108 3.28 10.34 -12.16
C TRP A 108 2.60 10.42 -10.79
N LEU A 109 2.02 11.56 -10.49
CA LEU A 109 1.14 11.75 -9.34
C LEU A 109 -0.29 11.93 -9.83
N TYR A 110 -1.15 11.01 -9.41
CA TYR A 110 -2.59 11.10 -9.62
C TYR A 110 -3.32 11.47 -8.34
N LYS A 111 -4.39 12.24 -8.47
CA LYS A 111 -5.32 12.55 -7.41
C LYS A 111 -6.75 12.52 -7.97
N ASP A 112 -7.61 11.72 -7.35
CA ASP A 112 -9.01 11.56 -7.73
C ASP A 112 -9.18 11.22 -9.24
N GLY A 113 -8.28 10.38 -9.77
CA GLY A 113 -8.23 9.99 -11.17
C GLY A 113 -7.60 11.00 -12.13
N ALA A 114 -7.25 12.19 -11.67
CA ALA A 114 -6.62 13.23 -12.50
C ALA A 114 -5.10 13.26 -12.31
N LEU A 115 -4.35 13.37 -13.40
CA LEU A 115 -2.91 13.62 -13.36
C LEU A 115 -2.65 15.02 -12.79
N VAL A 116 -1.92 15.08 -11.67
CA VAL A 116 -1.55 16.34 -11.02
C VAL A 116 -0.21 16.84 -11.52
N THR A 117 0.78 15.94 -11.63
CA THR A 117 2.12 16.25 -12.13
C THR A 117 2.84 14.97 -12.53
N GLU A 118 3.84 15.14 -13.37
CA GLU A 118 4.78 14.09 -13.74
C GLU A 118 6.20 14.65 -13.79
N THR A 119 7.20 13.81 -13.60
CA THR A 119 8.59 14.23 -13.61
C THR A 119 9.53 13.05 -13.81
N ASP A 120 10.69 13.32 -14.38
CA ASP A 120 11.80 12.37 -14.37
C ASP A 120 12.37 12.23 -12.97
N ILE A 121 12.85 11.03 -12.64
CA ILE A 121 13.45 10.68 -11.36
C ILE A 121 14.84 10.07 -11.52
N VAL A 122 15.51 9.85 -10.39
CA VAL A 122 16.67 8.97 -10.29
C VAL A 122 16.40 7.99 -9.15
N SER A 123 16.17 6.74 -9.48
CA SER A 123 15.97 5.66 -8.50
C SER A 123 17.30 5.14 -7.95
N GLY A 124 17.22 4.23 -6.99
CA GLY A 124 18.36 3.47 -6.51
C GLY A 124 19.10 2.75 -7.65
N ALA A 125 20.41 2.58 -7.49
CA ALA A 125 21.24 1.92 -8.51
C ALA A 125 20.86 0.43 -8.64
N PRO A 126 20.85 -0.15 -9.84
CA PRO A 126 20.52 -1.57 -10.06
C PRO A 126 21.68 -2.47 -9.59
N LYS A 127 21.93 -2.46 -8.30
CA LYS A 127 23.02 -3.18 -7.62
C LYS A 127 22.51 -3.65 -6.28
N ALA A 128 22.84 -4.89 -5.91
CA ALA A 128 22.39 -5.51 -4.67
C ALA A 128 22.50 -4.59 -3.46
N GLY A 129 21.39 -4.42 -2.74
CA GLY A 129 21.26 -3.56 -1.57
C GLY A 129 21.11 -2.05 -1.88
N ARG A 130 20.96 -1.67 -3.16
CA ARG A 130 20.78 -0.28 -3.59
C ARG A 130 19.62 -0.07 -4.54
N GLU A 131 18.95 -1.14 -4.92
CA GLU A 131 17.78 -1.05 -5.79
C GLU A 131 16.60 -0.44 -5.05
N THR A 132 15.81 0.36 -5.74
CA THR A 132 14.48 0.73 -5.27
C THR A 132 13.56 -0.48 -5.32
N TYR A 133 12.91 -0.81 -4.21
CA TYR A 133 11.99 -1.93 -4.13
C TYR A 133 10.77 -1.72 -5.01
N ARG A 134 10.42 -2.78 -5.76
CA ARG A 134 9.19 -2.82 -6.56
C ARG A 134 8.05 -3.29 -5.68
N GLY A 135 6.87 -2.71 -5.83
CA GLY A 135 5.72 -3.08 -5.02
C GLY A 135 4.68 -1.96 -4.96
N ALA A 136 3.66 -2.16 -4.12
CA ALA A 136 2.69 -1.14 -3.78
C ALA A 136 2.79 -0.86 -2.27
N TRP A 137 3.15 0.36 -1.93
CA TRP A 137 3.56 0.77 -0.60
C TRP A 137 2.74 1.98 -0.12
N PRO A 138 2.34 2.04 1.15
CA PRO A 138 1.83 3.27 1.71
C PRO A 138 2.96 4.28 1.92
N ILE A 139 2.70 5.58 1.74
CA ILE A 139 3.59 6.61 2.27
C ILE A 139 3.38 6.65 3.78
N ALA A 140 4.43 6.32 4.54
CA ALA A 140 4.34 6.18 5.99
C ALA A 140 4.10 7.52 6.69
N TYR A 141 4.81 8.56 6.23
CA TYR A 141 4.65 9.94 6.73
C TYR A 141 5.26 10.95 5.75
N LYS A 142 5.11 12.23 6.05
CA LYS A 142 5.74 13.33 5.31
C LYS A 142 6.53 14.20 6.29
N ALA A 143 7.75 14.57 5.91
CA ALA A 143 8.59 15.47 6.69
C ALA A 143 9.21 16.57 5.82
N SER A 144 9.33 17.78 6.38
CA SER A 144 9.94 18.94 5.71
C SER A 144 10.40 19.95 6.76
N PRO A 145 11.70 20.30 6.83
CA PRO A 145 12.84 19.62 6.20
C PRO A 145 13.19 18.30 6.89
N TYR A 146 14.06 17.50 6.27
CA TYR A 146 14.53 16.23 6.85
C TYR A 146 16.01 16.01 6.56
N ASN A 147 16.72 15.30 7.45
CA ASN A 147 18.11 14.91 7.24
C ASN A 147 18.16 13.41 6.90
N LEU A 148 18.48 13.11 5.65
CA LEU A 148 18.78 11.76 5.21
C LEU A 148 20.19 11.40 5.69
N SER A 149 20.34 10.34 6.46
CA SER A 149 21.65 9.91 6.95
C SER A 149 21.76 8.39 6.95
N SER A 150 22.95 7.90 6.64
CA SER A 150 23.32 6.50 6.79
C SER A 150 24.78 6.42 7.25
N GLN A 151 25.00 5.72 8.35
CA GLN A 151 26.36 5.43 8.81
C GLN A 151 27.03 4.39 7.90
N GLU A 152 26.29 3.41 7.41
CA GLU A 152 26.77 2.37 6.51
C GLU A 152 27.29 2.93 5.20
N TYR A 153 26.57 3.90 4.63
CA TYR A 153 26.93 4.50 3.34
C TYR A 153 27.61 5.87 3.46
N GLY A 154 27.83 6.35 4.69
CA GLY A 154 28.62 7.52 4.96
C GLY A 154 28.05 8.84 4.45
N TYR A 155 26.73 9.01 4.43
CA TYR A 155 26.12 10.27 4.02
C TYR A 155 25.27 10.92 5.13
N ASN A 156 25.16 12.22 5.07
CA ASN A 156 24.25 13.05 5.86
C ASN A 156 23.86 14.27 5.02
N VAL A 157 22.66 14.23 4.46
CA VAL A 157 22.20 15.23 3.48
C VAL A 157 20.84 15.77 3.90
N LYS A 158 20.71 17.10 3.92
CA LYS A 158 19.45 17.77 4.17
C LYS A 158 18.63 17.82 2.89
N VAL A 159 17.37 17.39 2.99
CA VAL A 159 16.36 17.51 1.94
C VAL A 159 15.21 18.41 2.41
N ASN A 160 14.50 19.02 1.46
CA ASN A 160 13.33 19.83 1.79
C ASN A 160 12.09 18.97 2.04
N TYR A 161 12.00 17.82 1.34
CA TYR A 161 10.86 16.92 1.43
C TYR A 161 11.33 15.48 1.58
N TRP A 162 10.66 14.74 2.46
CA TRP A 162 10.90 13.33 2.69
C TRP A 162 9.58 12.59 2.85
N MET A 163 9.37 11.53 2.07
CA MET A 163 8.17 10.70 2.07
C MET A 163 8.59 9.22 2.00
N PRO A 164 8.89 8.58 3.14
CA PRO A 164 9.27 7.17 3.18
C PRO A 164 8.09 6.25 2.85
N PHE A 165 8.38 5.13 2.18
CA PHE A 165 7.39 4.15 1.80
C PHE A 165 7.78 2.71 2.18
N VAL A 166 9.03 2.29 2.07
CA VAL A 166 9.46 0.93 2.44
C VAL A 166 10.91 0.87 2.89
N TYR A 167 11.21 0.19 3.96
CA TYR A 167 12.56 -0.14 4.47
C TYR A 167 13.57 1.03 4.43
N GLY A 168 13.13 2.22 4.75
CA GLY A 168 13.97 3.42 4.71
C GLY A 168 14.13 4.05 3.33
N GLN A 169 13.54 3.49 2.29
CA GLN A 169 13.44 4.13 0.97
C GLN A 169 12.28 5.12 0.93
N GLY A 170 12.42 6.19 0.18
CA GLY A 170 11.40 7.23 0.09
C GLY A 170 11.62 8.22 -1.03
N LEU A 171 10.58 8.98 -1.30
CA LEU A 171 10.64 10.09 -2.26
C LEU A 171 11.22 11.33 -1.58
N HIS A 172 12.15 12.00 -2.23
CA HIS A 172 12.79 13.23 -1.75
C HIS A 172 13.29 14.10 -2.89
N ASP A 173 13.51 15.38 -2.62
CA ASP A 173 14.22 16.29 -3.52
C ASP A 173 15.72 15.98 -3.50
N ALA A 174 16.39 16.24 -4.61
CA ALA A 174 17.81 15.93 -4.80
C ALA A 174 18.55 17.11 -5.44
N SER A 175 18.78 18.17 -4.65
CA SER A 175 19.42 19.41 -5.13
C SER A 175 20.86 19.21 -5.65
N TRP A 176 21.50 18.10 -5.30
CA TRP A 176 22.82 17.71 -5.80
C TRP A 176 22.80 17.06 -7.19
N GLN A 177 21.63 16.72 -7.70
CA GLN A 177 21.48 16.14 -9.04
C GLN A 177 21.40 17.25 -10.09
N SER A 178 22.23 17.15 -11.13
CA SER A 178 22.24 18.09 -12.25
C SER A 178 21.18 17.78 -13.32
N SER A 179 20.69 16.54 -13.34
CA SER A 179 19.62 16.09 -14.25
C SER A 179 18.96 14.82 -13.70
N PHE A 180 17.79 14.53 -14.18
CA PHE A 180 16.99 13.36 -13.83
C PHE A 180 16.70 12.52 -15.05
N GLY A 181 16.19 11.29 -14.85
CA GLY A 181 15.81 10.37 -15.92
C GLY A 181 16.95 9.61 -16.58
N GLY A 182 16.59 8.86 -17.61
CA GLY A 182 17.53 8.10 -18.45
C GLY A 182 18.33 7.06 -17.67
N ASN A 183 19.63 6.99 -17.93
CA ASN A 183 20.53 5.98 -17.36
C ASN A 183 21.32 6.45 -16.13
N ARG A 184 20.97 7.60 -15.53
CA ARG A 184 21.71 8.15 -14.40
C ARG A 184 21.76 7.21 -13.20
N TYR A 185 20.66 6.52 -12.89
CA TYR A 185 20.60 5.54 -11.80
C TYR A 185 21.63 4.41 -11.95
N LYS A 186 22.03 4.06 -13.19
CA LYS A 186 23.04 3.01 -13.47
C LYS A 186 24.46 3.44 -13.15
N SER A 187 24.75 4.74 -13.17
CA SER A 187 26.10 5.28 -12.93
C SER A 187 26.43 5.47 -11.44
N GLY A 188 25.55 5.07 -10.54
CA GLY A 188 25.74 5.28 -9.10
C GLY A 188 25.46 6.72 -8.64
N ALA A 189 24.98 7.59 -9.54
CA ALA A 189 24.51 8.94 -9.17
C ALA A 189 23.15 8.91 -8.48
N GLY A 190 22.49 7.74 -8.48
CA GLY A 190 21.27 7.49 -7.78
C GLY A 190 21.46 7.44 -6.28
N SER A 191 20.43 7.76 -5.56
CA SER A 191 20.35 7.52 -4.14
C SER A 191 20.39 6.02 -3.82
N HIS A 192 20.48 5.70 -2.55
CA HIS A 192 20.39 4.34 -2.06
C HIS A 192 18.91 3.93 -1.93
N GLY A 193 18.19 3.83 -3.07
CA GLY A 193 16.80 3.41 -3.13
C GLY A 193 15.80 4.44 -2.71
#